data_a367459d70c1d0b91382453440520b49
#
_entry.id   a367459d70c1d0b91382453440520b49
#
_cell.length_a   1.000
_cell.length_b   1.000
_cell.length_c   1.000
_cell.angle_alpha   90.00
_cell.angle_beta   90.00
_cell.angle_gamma   90.00
#
_symmetry.space_group_name_H-M   'P 1'
#
loop_
_entity.id
_entity.type
_entity.pdbx_description
1 polymer ?
#
loop_
_entity_poly.entity_id
_entity_poly.type
_entity_poly.pdbx_seq_one_letter_code
_entity_poly.pdbx_strand_id
1 'polypeptide(L)'
;MNWLTPKAQARSAGDKGWGSFAIEPISKGETVGSFGGWSVPREVLATLELERQHRAIQVDDDQYLVSKEAREPGDCFNHSCEPSCGLMGATVLKARRDIAVGEELTFDYATCDDSDYDEFKCGCGTNSCRGTVTGKDWQLAALHTKYAGEFSPYLALRIANEF
;
A
#
# COMPACT_ATOMS: atom_id res chain seq x y z
N MET A 1 8.70 8.63 -10.29
CA MET A 1 9.48 7.40 -10.06
C MET A 1 9.14 6.93 -8.66
N ASN A 2 8.73 5.68 -8.55
CA ASN A 2 8.51 5.04 -7.26
C ASN A 2 9.87 4.64 -6.68
N TRP A 3 10.09 5.00 -5.43
CA TRP A 3 11.37 4.78 -4.75
C TRP A 3 11.26 3.66 -3.72
N LEU A 4 12.27 2.81 -3.67
CA LEU A 4 12.46 1.79 -2.64
C LEU A 4 13.79 2.06 -1.92
N THR A 5 13.80 1.90 -0.60
CA THR A 5 15.04 2.03 0.19
C THR A 5 16.14 1.09 -0.32
N PRO A 6 17.41 1.49 -0.36
CA PRO A 6 18.51 0.58 -0.71
C PRO A 6 18.66 -0.59 0.25
N LYS A 7 18.06 -0.55 1.44
CA LYS A 7 17.99 -1.66 2.40
C LYS A 7 16.98 -2.75 2.02
N ALA A 8 16.28 -2.61 0.89
CA ALA A 8 15.29 -3.59 0.42
C ALA A 8 15.47 -3.86 -1.07
N GLN A 9 14.96 -5.02 -1.50
CA GLN A 9 14.99 -5.47 -2.89
C GLN A 9 13.63 -6.02 -3.31
N ALA A 10 13.17 -5.64 -4.51
CA ALA A 10 12.00 -6.25 -5.12
C ALA A 10 12.35 -7.63 -5.68
N ARG A 11 11.56 -8.65 -5.33
CA ARG A 11 11.72 -10.04 -5.79
C ARG A 11 10.39 -10.79 -5.82
N SER A 12 10.37 -12.00 -6.33
CA SER A 12 9.18 -12.84 -6.31
C SER A 12 8.68 -13.09 -4.88
N ALA A 13 7.37 -12.91 -4.69
CA ALA A 13 6.62 -13.18 -3.46
C ALA A 13 5.65 -14.38 -3.63
N GLY A 14 5.98 -15.31 -4.55
CA GLY A 14 5.15 -16.46 -4.86
C GLY A 14 3.84 -16.06 -5.52
N ASP A 15 2.72 -16.60 -5.03
CA ASP A 15 1.39 -16.34 -5.58
C ASP A 15 0.94 -14.87 -5.49
N LYS A 16 1.61 -14.04 -4.67
CA LYS A 16 1.39 -12.60 -4.59
C LYS A 16 2.12 -11.81 -5.69
N GLY A 17 2.83 -12.49 -6.59
CA GLY A 17 3.60 -11.86 -7.66
C GLY A 17 4.95 -11.33 -7.17
N TRP A 18 5.16 -10.01 -7.20
CA TRP A 18 6.38 -9.37 -6.72
C TRP A 18 6.15 -8.69 -5.37
N GLY A 19 7.17 -8.71 -4.52
CA GLY A 19 7.16 -8.04 -3.22
C GLY A 19 8.50 -7.40 -2.91
N SER A 20 8.52 -6.44 -2.01
CA SER A 20 9.74 -5.82 -1.51
C SER A 20 10.19 -6.50 -0.23
N PHE A 21 11.46 -6.88 -0.14
CA PHE A 21 12.01 -7.62 1.00
C PHE A 21 13.25 -6.93 1.55
N ALA A 22 13.35 -6.84 2.87
CA ALA A 22 14.53 -6.28 3.53
C ALA A 22 15.77 -7.14 3.24
N ILE A 23 16.87 -6.49 2.81
CA ILE A 23 18.20 -7.10 2.63
C ILE A 23 19.18 -6.63 3.71
N GLU A 24 18.81 -5.59 4.46
CA GLU A 24 19.48 -5.10 5.66
C GLU A 24 18.43 -4.83 6.74
N PRO A 25 18.80 -4.78 8.03
CA PRO A 25 17.88 -4.39 9.08
C PRO A 25 17.34 -2.98 8.86
N ILE A 26 16.04 -2.79 9.06
CA ILE A 26 15.38 -1.50 8.95
C ILE A 26 14.78 -1.16 10.31
N SER A 27 15.10 0.02 10.84
CA SER A 27 14.60 0.44 12.15
C SER A 27 13.21 1.07 12.03
N LYS A 28 12.42 0.95 13.11
CA LYS A 28 11.14 1.64 13.22
C LYS A 28 11.26 3.13 12.88
N GLY A 29 10.34 3.61 12.04
CA GLY A 29 10.28 5.02 11.60
C GLY A 29 11.13 5.35 10.38
N GLU A 30 12.02 4.45 9.93
CA GLU A 30 12.76 4.67 8.68
C GLU A 30 11.80 4.70 7.49
N THR A 31 12.07 5.60 6.53
CA THR A 31 11.35 5.62 5.25
C THR A 31 11.79 4.44 4.40
N VAL A 32 10.84 3.64 3.95
CA VAL A 32 11.12 2.41 3.18
C VAL A 32 10.72 2.51 1.72
N GLY A 33 9.79 3.40 1.38
CA GLY A 33 9.35 3.60 0.02
C GLY A 33 8.60 4.90 -0.18
N SER A 34 8.46 5.30 -1.42
CA SER A 34 7.55 6.38 -1.80
C SER A 34 6.94 6.11 -3.17
N PHE A 35 5.65 6.36 -3.27
CA PHE A 35 4.92 6.28 -4.53
C PHE A 35 5.03 7.59 -5.29
N GLY A 36 5.11 7.49 -6.62
CA GLY A 36 5.17 8.62 -7.52
C GLY A 36 4.73 8.20 -8.92
N GLY A 37 4.85 9.07 -9.89
CA GLY A 37 4.43 8.76 -11.25
C GLY A 37 3.57 9.85 -11.87
N TRP A 38 2.66 9.44 -12.75
CA TRP A 38 1.64 10.33 -13.31
C TRP A 38 0.39 10.29 -12.45
N SER A 39 -0.15 11.46 -12.12
CA SER A 39 -1.47 11.57 -11.52
C SER A 39 -2.52 11.49 -12.62
N VAL A 40 -3.44 10.55 -12.50
CA VAL A 40 -4.52 10.33 -13.45
C VAL A 40 -5.86 10.17 -12.72
N PRO A 41 -7.00 10.62 -13.30
CA PRO A 41 -8.32 10.32 -12.76
C PRO A 41 -8.71 8.86 -13.04
N ARG A 42 -9.72 8.35 -12.33
CA ARG A 42 -10.23 6.99 -12.43
C ARG A 42 -10.58 6.59 -13.87
N GLU A 43 -11.21 7.47 -14.62
CA GLU A 43 -11.59 7.21 -16.02
C GLU A 43 -10.38 6.93 -16.92
N VAL A 44 -9.26 7.62 -16.68
CA VAL A 44 -8.00 7.39 -17.40
C VAL A 44 -7.34 6.11 -16.91
N LEU A 45 -7.31 5.87 -15.58
CA LEU A 45 -6.79 4.63 -15.00
C LEU A 45 -7.48 3.41 -15.62
N ALA A 46 -8.80 3.43 -15.76
CA ALA A 46 -9.59 2.33 -16.32
C ALA A 46 -9.26 1.99 -17.80
N THR A 47 -8.59 2.89 -18.52
CA THR A 47 -8.12 2.64 -19.90
C THR A 47 -6.75 2.00 -19.98
N LEU A 48 -6.01 1.93 -18.88
CA LEU A 48 -4.66 1.38 -18.86
C LEU A 48 -4.70 -0.15 -18.82
N GLU A 49 -3.55 -0.77 -19.10
CA GLU A 49 -3.39 -2.22 -18.92
C GLU A 49 -3.65 -2.63 -17.47
N LEU A 50 -4.32 -3.76 -17.26
CA LEU A 50 -4.74 -4.25 -15.95
C LEU A 50 -3.58 -4.31 -14.94
N GLU A 51 -2.39 -4.76 -15.39
CA GLU A 51 -1.19 -4.79 -14.55
C GLU A 51 -0.78 -3.41 -14.04
N ARG A 52 -1.01 -2.35 -14.81
CA ARG A 52 -0.76 -0.97 -14.39
C ARG A 52 -1.82 -0.44 -13.43
N GLN A 53 -3.08 -0.81 -13.66
CA GLN A 53 -4.17 -0.47 -12.75
C GLN A 53 -3.90 -1.03 -11.35
N HIS A 54 -3.51 -2.31 -11.25
CA HIS A 54 -3.22 -2.99 -9.97
C HIS A 54 -1.99 -2.45 -9.22
N ARG A 55 -1.14 -1.68 -9.87
CA ARG A 55 0.01 -1.03 -9.22
C ARG A 55 -0.20 0.45 -8.96
N ALA A 56 -1.34 0.99 -9.35
CA ALA A 56 -1.68 2.37 -9.04
C ALA A 56 -2.00 2.51 -7.55
N ILE A 57 -1.62 3.63 -6.96
CA ILE A 57 -2.05 3.99 -5.61
C ILE A 57 -3.05 5.13 -5.67
N GLN A 58 -4.15 5.00 -4.97
CA GLN A 58 -5.12 6.07 -4.83
C GLN A 58 -4.60 7.12 -3.84
N VAL A 59 -4.62 8.38 -4.23
CA VAL A 59 -4.10 9.51 -3.44
C VAL A 59 -5.16 10.56 -3.12
N ASP A 60 -6.29 10.53 -3.82
CA ASP A 60 -7.47 11.38 -3.59
C ASP A 60 -8.73 10.68 -4.11
N ASP A 61 -9.91 11.25 -3.92
CA ASP A 61 -11.22 10.70 -4.30
C ASP A 61 -11.27 10.19 -5.74
N ASP A 62 -10.66 10.91 -6.65
CA ASP A 62 -10.57 10.57 -8.08
C ASP A 62 -9.16 10.79 -8.64
N GLN A 63 -8.12 10.52 -7.85
CA GLN A 63 -6.75 10.66 -8.32
C GLN A 63 -5.89 9.47 -7.92
N TYR A 64 -5.20 8.94 -8.88
CA TYR A 64 -4.31 7.78 -8.77
C TYR A 64 -2.92 8.13 -9.29
N LEU A 65 -1.88 7.68 -8.59
CA LEU A 65 -0.52 7.71 -9.10
C LEU A 65 -0.22 6.41 -9.82
N VAL A 66 0.22 6.53 -11.07
CA VAL A 66 0.59 5.40 -11.94
C VAL A 66 2.07 5.50 -12.28
N SER A 67 2.79 4.40 -12.10
CA SER A 67 4.21 4.30 -12.43
C SER A 67 4.51 4.71 -13.86
N LYS A 68 5.61 5.39 -14.08
CA LYS A 68 6.06 5.78 -15.43
C LYS A 68 6.54 4.56 -16.22
N GLU A 69 7.29 3.69 -15.56
CA GLU A 69 7.84 2.48 -16.15
C GLU A 69 6.92 1.26 -15.92
N ALA A 70 7.17 0.19 -16.67
CA ALA A 70 6.39 -1.05 -16.56
C ALA A 70 6.44 -1.66 -15.15
N ARG A 71 7.56 -1.53 -14.47
CA ARG A 71 7.74 -1.89 -13.05
C ARG A 71 8.89 -1.09 -12.46
N GLU A 72 8.59 -0.34 -11.42
CA GLU A 72 9.59 0.37 -10.62
C GLU A 72 9.80 -0.36 -9.28
N PRO A 73 10.98 -0.31 -8.65
CA PRO A 73 11.20 -1.00 -7.37
C PRO A 73 10.17 -0.65 -6.27
N GLY A 74 9.73 0.60 -6.23
CA GLY A 74 8.73 1.08 -5.27
C GLY A 74 7.27 0.70 -5.59
N ASP A 75 7.00 -0.07 -6.66
CA ASP A 75 5.66 -0.60 -6.96
C ASP A 75 5.34 -1.90 -6.22
N CYS A 76 6.34 -2.52 -5.58
CA CYS A 76 6.25 -3.89 -5.13
C CYS A 76 5.94 -4.00 -3.62
N PHE A 77 5.02 -3.18 -3.10
CA PHE A 77 4.55 -3.31 -1.72
C PHE A 77 3.23 -4.05 -1.69
N ASN A 78 3.24 -5.29 -1.20
CA ASN A 78 2.03 -6.09 -1.05
C ASN A 78 1.21 -5.69 0.18
N HIS A 79 -0.05 -6.12 0.18
CA HIS A 79 -0.94 -5.98 1.32
C HIS A 79 -0.62 -6.98 2.43
N SER A 80 -0.78 -6.53 3.68
CA SER A 80 -0.94 -7.39 4.85
C SER A 80 -1.92 -6.78 5.86
N CYS A 81 -2.71 -7.64 6.51
CA CYS A 81 -3.56 -7.22 7.63
C CYS A 81 -2.77 -6.92 8.92
N GLU A 82 -1.51 -7.38 9.01
CA GLU A 82 -0.52 -7.03 10.05
C GLU A 82 0.76 -6.50 9.37
N PRO A 83 0.71 -5.28 8.81
CA PRO A 83 1.78 -4.80 7.96
C PRO A 83 3.02 -4.39 8.74
N SER A 84 4.19 -4.54 8.09
CA SER A 84 5.46 -4.03 8.60
C SER A 84 5.65 -2.53 8.39
N CYS A 85 4.91 -1.94 7.45
CA CYS A 85 4.99 -0.53 7.09
C CYS A 85 3.63 0.17 7.23
N GLY A 86 3.65 1.48 7.41
CA GLY A 86 2.48 2.35 7.46
C GLY A 86 2.60 3.52 6.51
N LEU A 87 1.46 4.00 6.01
CA LEU A 87 1.38 5.14 5.11
C LEU A 87 1.55 6.45 5.90
N MET A 88 2.36 7.35 5.37
CA MET A 88 2.56 8.71 5.87
C MET A 88 2.18 9.72 4.79
N GLY A 89 1.14 10.51 5.05
CA GLY A 89 0.53 11.34 4.01
C GLY A 89 -0.07 10.46 2.91
N ALA A 90 0.05 10.89 1.64
CA ALA A 90 -0.55 10.17 0.52
C ALA A 90 0.38 9.15 -0.16
N THR A 91 1.70 9.21 0.07
CA THR A 91 2.64 8.53 -0.83
C THR A 91 3.87 7.93 -0.16
N VAL A 92 4.13 8.18 1.11
CA VAL A 92 5.36 7.73 1.78
C VAL A 92 5.07 6.54 2.68
N LEU A 93 5.89 5.49 2.60
CA LEU A 93 5.84 4.35 3.52
C LEU A 93 6.99 4.40 4.53
N LYS A 94 6.66 4.18 5.81
CA LYS A 94 7.62 4.07 6.91
C LYS A 94 7.47 2.74 7.64
N ALA A 95 8.57 2.23 8.15
CA ALA A 95 8.56 1.05 9.01
C ALA A 95 7.78 1.33 10.31
N ARG A 96 6.76 0.53 10.61
CA ARG A 96 5.95 0.60 11.85
C ARG A 96 6.66 -0.03 13.05
N ARG A 97 7.58 -0.93 12.80
CA ARG A 97 8.43 -1.64 13.76
C ARG A 97 9.80 -1.89 13.15
N ASP A 98 10.71 -2.42 13.93
CA ASP A 98 11.96 -2.96 13.37
C ASP A 98 11.63 -4.13 12.43
N ILE A 99 12.33 -4.19 11.29
CA ILE A 99 12.13 -5.18 10.22
C ILE A 99 13.45 -5.91 10.04
N ALA A 100 13.42 -7.25 10.18
CA ALA A 100 14.58 -8.08 10.03
C ALA A 100 14.88 -8.37 8.55
N VAL A 101 16.14 -8.75 8.27
CA VAL A 101 16.55 -9.22 6.95
C VAL A 101 15.68 -10.41 6.51
N GLY A 102 15.20 -10.36 5.28
CA GLY A 102 14.33 -11.38 4.69
C GLY A 102 12.83 -11.16 4.89
N GLU A 103 12.41 -10.24 5.77
CA GLU A 103 10.99 -9.90 5.93
C GLU A 103 10.45 -9.12 4.72
N GLU A 104 9.21 -9.37 4.38
CA GLU A 104 8.48 -8.61 3.36
C GLU A 104 8.03 -7.25 3.91
N LEU A 105 8.26 -6.20 3.15
CA LEU A 105 7.73 -4.88 3.41
C LEU A 105 6.31 -4.81 2.86
N THR A 106 5.35 -4.70 3.77
CA THR A 106 3.91 -4.69 3.42
C THR A 106 3.22 -3.50 4.06
N PHE A 107 2.11 -3.05 3.47
CA PHE A 107 1.22 -2.07 4.11
C PHE A 107 -0.24 -2.48 3.95
N ASP A 108 -1.15 -1.89 4.72
CA ASP A 108 -2.56 -2.21 4.61
C ASP A 108 -3.21 -1.29 3.56
N TYR A 109 -3.75 -1.86 2.49
CA TYR A 109 -4.38 -1.12 1.40
C TYR A 109 -5.60 -0.32 1.86
N ALA A 110 -6.28 -0.74 2.94
CA ALA A 110 -7.36 0.03 3.54
C ALA A 110 -6.93 1.45 3.96
N THR A 111 -5.62 1.74 4.09
CA THR A 111 -5.14 3.07 4.47
C THR A 111 -5.12 4.07 3.31
N CYS A 112 -5.30 3.61 2.07
CA CYS A 112 -5.28 4.49 0.90
C CYS A 112 -6.31 4.19 -0.18
N ASP A 113 -6.98 3.03 -0.18
CA ASP A 113 -7.83 2.60 -1.29
C ASP A 113 -9.31 2.54 -0.90
N ASP A 114 -10.17 3.07 -1.79
CA ASP A 114 -11.63 2.96 -1.74
C ASP A 114 -12.22 2.33 -3.01
N SER A 115 -11.39 1.71 -3.84
CA SER A 115 -11.77 1.17 -5.15
C SER A 115 -12.33 -0.24 -5.06
N ASP A 116 -13.47 -0.48 -5.70
CA ASP A 116 -14.10 -1.81 -5.71
C ASP A 116 -13.38 -2.80 -6.65
N TYR A 117 -12.55 -2.34 -7.60
CA TYR A 117 -11.88 -3.21 -8.56
C TYR A 117 -10.66 -3.96 -8.00
N ASP A 118 -10.19 -3.58 -6.83
CA ASP A 118 -8.99 -4.15 -6.18
C ASP A 118 -9.32 -5.19 -5.11
N GLU A 119 -10.55 -5.70 -5.10
CA GLU A 119 -10.98 -6.73 -4.15
C GLU A 119 -10.31 -8.06 -4.41
N PHE A 120 -9.76 -8.68 -3.36
CA PHE A 120 -9.07 -9.95 -3.48
C PHE A 120 -9.10 -10.78 -2.18
N LYS A 121 -8.85 -12.08 -2.31
CA LYS A 121 -8.64 -12.97 -1.17
C LYS A 121 -7.27 -12.73 -0.56
N CYS A 122 -7.25 -12.36 0.72
CA CYS A 122 -6.01 -12.08 1.42
C CYS A 122 -5.27 -13.35 1.82
N GLY A 123 -4.04 -13.48 1.36
CA GLY A 123 -3.12 -14.57 1.73
C GLY A 123 -2.00 -14.13 2.69
N CYS A 124 -2.21 -13.11 3.56
CA CYS A 124 -1.15 -12.62 4.44
C CYS A 124 -0.74 -13.60 5.55
N GLY A 125 -1.58 -14.59 5.86
CA GLY A 125 -1.28 -15.64 6.84
C GLY A 125 -1.24 -15.19 8.31
N THR A 126 -1.65 -13.95 8.61
CA THR A 126 -1.64 -13.41 9.96
C THR A 126 -2.89 -13.81 10.75
N ASN A 127 -2.81 -13.79 12.08
CA ASN A 127 -3.95 -14.15 12.95
C ASN A 127 -5.13 -13.16 12.81
N SER A 128 -4.86 -11.92 12.43
CA SER A 128 -5.88 -10.88 12.21
C SER A 128 -6.26 -10.71 10.74
N CYS A 129 -5.98 -11.73 9.90
CA CYS A 129 -6.31 -11.68 8.49
C CYS A 129 -7.82 -11.50 8.27
N ARG A 130 -8.21 -10.50 7.49
CA ARG A 130 -9.61 -10.21 7.15
C ARG A 130 -10.21 -11.22 6.17
N GLY A 131 -9.40 -12.09 5.57
CA GLY A 131 -9.83 -13.09 4.58
C GLY A 131 -10.11 -12.51 3.19
N THR A 132 -10.79 -11.40 3.10
CA THR A 132 -11.00 -10.64 1.86
C THR A 132 -10.64 -9.18 2.12
N VAL A 133 -9.91 -8.57 1.21
CA VAL A 133 -9.60 -7.13 1.18
C VAL A 133 -10.54 -6.48 0.18
N THR A 134 -11.14 -5.37 0.55
CA THR A 134 -12.10 -4.62 -0.28
C THR A 134 -11.85 -3.13 -0.23
N GLY A 135 -12.34 -2.40 -1.20
CA GLY A 135 -12.34 -0.93 -1.19
C GLY A 135 -13.23 -0.29 -0.13
N LYS A 136 -13.91 -1.08 0.74
CA LYS A 136 -14.71 -0.59 1.87
C LYS A 136 -14.03 -0.83 3.22
N ASP A 137 -12.86 -1.47 3.25
CA ASP A 137 -12.18 -1.81 4.50
C ASP A 137 -11.80 -0.57 5.32
N TRP A 138 -11.55 0.57 4.69
CA TRP A 138 -11.27 1.84 5.39
C TRP A 138 -12.40 2.29 6.33
N GLN A 139 -13.64 1.80 6.15
CA GLN A 139 -14.80 2.11 7.00
C GLN A 139 -14.83 1.29 8.31
N LEU A 140 -13.97 0.29 8.45
CA LEU A 140 -13.91 -0.56 9.63
C LEU A 140 -13.37 0.19 10.85
N ALA A 141 -14.19 0.43 11.87
CA ALA A 141 -13.83 1.19 13.07
C ALA A 141 -12.55 0.64 13.77
N ALA A 142 -12.34 -0.68 13.72
CA ALA A 142 -11.13 -1.29 14.27
C ALA A 142 -9.85 -0.81 13.56
N LEU A 143 -9.92 -0.51 12.26
CA LEU A 143 -8.79 0.00 11.49
C LEU A 143 -8.54 1.48 11.78
N HIS A 144 -9.58 2.28 12.10
CA HIS A 144 -9.40 3.68 12.49
C HIS A 144 -8.49 3.80 13.72
N THR A 145 -8.66 2.93 14.71
CA THR A 145 -7.80 2.88 15.90
C THR A 145 -6.41 2.32 15.56
N LYS A 146 -6.37 1.22 14.79
CA LYS A 146 -5.11 0.52 14.45
C LYS A 146 -4.15 1.38 13.64
N TYR A 147 -4.69 2.20 12.72
CA TYR A 147 -3.95 3.01 11.76
C TYR A 147 -4.15 4.51 11.97
N ALA A 148 -4.38 4.93 13.21
CA ALA A 148 -4.52 6.36 13.54
C ALA A 148 -3.29 7.15 13.04
N GLY A 149 -3.53 8.12 12.14
CA GLY A 149 -2.47 8.92 11.51
C GLY A 149 -1.76 8.25 10.32
N GLU A 150 -2.19 7.05 9.90
CA GLU A 150 -1.61 6.33 8.76
C GLU A 150 -2.58 6.25 7.55
N PHE A 151 -3.79 6.78 7.66
CA PHE A 151 -4.69 6.91 6.51
C PHE A 151 -4.23 8.03 5.58
N SER A 152 -4.41 7.83 4.26
CA SER A 152 -4.24 8.90 3.29
C SER A 152 -5.10 10.12 3.64
N PRO A 153 -4.68 11.35 3.29
CA PRO A 153 -5.40 12.57 3.72
C PRO A 153 -6.88 12.58 3.34
N TYR A 154 -7.23 12.09 2.16
CA TYR A 154 -8.63 12.07 1.71
C TYR A 154 -9.48 11.07 2.52
N LEU A 155 -8.95 9.88 2.84
CA LEU A 155 -9.66 8.92 3.70
C LEU A 155 -9.74 9.39 5.15
N ALA A 156 -8.65 9.99 5.67
CA ALA A 156 -8.66 10.57 7.01
C ALA A 156 -9.73 11.66 7.15
N LEU A 157 -9.93 12.49 6.12
CA LEU A 157 -10.97 13.49 6.08
C LEU A 157 -12.37 12.87 6.04
N ARG A 158 -12.58 11.84 5.23
CA ARG A 158 -13.86 11.10 5.19
C ARG A 158 -14.18 10.45 6.53
N ILE A 159 -13.22 9.75 7.13
CA ILE A 159 -13.38 9.12 8.45
C ILE A 159 -13.81 10.16 9.49
N ALA A 160 -13.16 11.34 9.52
CA ALA A 160 -13.49 12.40 10.46
C ALA A 160 -14.89 13.02 10.25
N ASN A 161 -15.46 12.92 9.04
CA ASN A 161 -16.77 13.48 8.72
C ASN A 161 -17.92 12.46 8.82
N GLU A 162 -17.64 11.18 8.67
CA GLU A 162 -18.66 10.12 8.55
C GLU A 162 -18.81 9.29 9.84
N PHE A 163 -17.79 9.29 10.70
CA PHE A 163 -17.71 8.47 11.93
C PHE A 163 -17.30 9.29 13.14
#